data_35e78f293b1b6e5e8438b10679bddc10
#
_entry.id   35e78f293b1b6e5e8438b10679bddc10
#
_cell.length_a   1.000
_cell.length_b   1.000
_cell.length_c   1.000
_cell.angle_alpha   90.00
_cell.angle_beta   90.00
_cell.angle_gamma   90.00
#
_symmetry.space_group_name_H-M   'P 1'
#
loop_
_entity.id
_entity.type
_entity.pdbx_description
1 polymer ?
#
loop_
_entity_poly.entity_id
_entity_poly.type
_entity_poly.pdbx_seq_one_letter_code
_entity_poly.pdbx_strand_id
1 'polypeptide(L)'
;TGKVVTPGFIDLHTHSDNSFLIDPYADSKLTQGVTFELMGNCGMSICAPLTDKNIGGFKERTDRYDPNYQPGWSTMDGYLTALKESGSTINIAAQVGHGTVRGAVMGMEARMPTPEELDRMTGLFAESLDAGALGMSTGLWYGPGSYSLTDEVIAITRPAAERGKLYSSHIRSEADDLSGLFPAHAEAIEVGRRTGVRIQISHVKAVGPKFWGRGYELIEGMERARAEGIDVAGDQYPYEWSSTGFSGAMFARWALEGGREKTLERLGDSDIRAQIRTEVTYYINRNHTAEGCVIASFPPDQSLEGRSLQDIADEWGCEPEEAALRLYEQSEGSYVLHSMELQDIDSIAKWRLMAIASDGSSLRDQGPLSSGKPHPRSYATNSVIIEQFVEQRGLFTLEEAIYKMTALPASRLNLSRRGRIAPGQIAGVLV
;
A
#
# COMPACT_ATOMS: atom_id res chain seq x y z
N THR A 1 -2.72 -35.22 14.92
CA THR A 1 -3.29 -35.17 16.25
C THR A 1 -3.38 -33.72 16.73
N GLY A 2 -4.46 -33.02 16.31
CA GLY A 2 -4.74 -31.65 16.72
C GLY A 2 -3.95 -30.56 16.00
N LYS A 3 -3.19 -30.89 14.97
CA LYS A 3 -2.47 -29.94 14.11
C LYS A 3 -2.98 -29.99 12.68
N VAL A 4 -2.90 -28.84 12.01
CA VAL A 4 -3.24 -28.69 10.60
C VAL A 4 -1.95 -28.41 9.82
N VAL A 5 -1.78 -29.04 8.66
CA VAL A 5 -0.66 -28.81 7.75
C VAL A 5 -1.16 -27.97 6.57
N THR A 6 -0.54 -26.82 6.33
CA THR A 6 -0.90 -25.90 5.26
C THR A 6 0.30 -25.49 4.42
N PRO A 7 0.07 -24.99 3.18
CA PRO A 7 1.13 -24.28 2.48
C PRO A 7 1.55 -23.03 3.27
N GLY A 8 2.80 -22.59 3.11
CA GLY A 8 3.26 -21.31 3.62
C GLY A 8 2.43 -20.15 3.04
N PHE A 9 2.10 -19.17 3.86
CA PHE A 9 1.27 -18.04 3.46
C PHE A 9 2.02 -17.11 2.50
N ILE A 10 1.27 -16.47 1.61
CA ILE A 10 1.75 -15.54 0.59
C ILE A 10 1.06 -14.19 0.83
N ASP A 11 1.83 -13.21 1.31
CA ASP A 11 1.38 -11.84 1.47
C ASP A 11 1.64 -11.05 0.18
N LEU A 12 0.60 -10.85 -0.62
CA LEU A 12 0.74 -10.24 -1.93
C LEU A 12 0.69 -8.70 -1.91
N HIS A 13 0.56 -8.10 -0.72
CA HIS A 13 0.49 -6.66 -0.55
C HIS A 13 1.31 -6.22 0.67
N THR A 14 2.55 -5.76 0.43
CA THR A 14 3.43 -5.27 1.49
C THR A 14 4.19 -4.01 1.08
N HIS A 15 4.74 -3.33 2.10
CA HIS A 15 5.57 -2.14 1.99
C HIS A 15 6.96 -2.36 2.60
N SER A 16 7.53 -3.53 2.37
CA SER A 16 8.83 -3.96 2.91
C SER A 16 10.02 -3.63 2.01
N ASP A 17 9.84 -2.72 1.05
CA ASP A 17 10.80 -2.45 -0.04
C ASP A 17 12.22 -2.22 0.44
N ASN A 18 12.41 -1.48 1.53
CA ASN A 18 13.72 -1.23 2.14
C ASN A 18 14.01 -2.11 3.37
N SER A 19 13.01 -2.83 3.91
CA SER A 19 13.19 -3.62 5.13
C SER A 19 14.33 -4.63 5.01
N PHE A 20 14.35 -5.42 3.93
CA PHE A 20 15.36 -6.47 3.72
C PHE A 20 16.74 -5.96 3.34
N LEU A 21 16.86 -4.68 2.97
CA LEU A 21 18.15 -4.01 2.77
C LEU A 21 18.78 -3.58 4.10
N ILE A 22 17.95 -3.36 5.11
CA ILE A 22 18.34 -2.94 6.47
C ILE A 22 18.53 -4.14 7.38
N ASP A 23 17.60 -5.09 7.34
CA ASP A 23 17.63 -6.29 8.16
C ASP A 23 16.98 -7.46 7.40
N PRO A 24 17.71 -8.57 7.13
CA PRO A 24 17.20 -9.68 6.33
C PRO A 24 16.16 -10.54 7.05
N TYR A 25 15.91 -10.29 8.32
CA TYR A 25 14.96 -11.07 9.11
C TYR A 25 13.54 -10.50 9.00
N ALA A 26 12.60 -11.36 8.62
CA ALA A 26 11.19 -11.04 8.48
C ALA A 26 10.36 -11.55 9.68
N ASP A 27 10.81 -11.28 10.90
CA ASP A 27 10.25 -11.90 12.12
C ASP A 27 8.74 -11.67 12.23
N SER A 28 8.26 -10.45 11.99
CA SER A 28 6.82 -10.13 12.04
C SER A 28 5.97 -10.86 11.00
N LYS A 29 6.57 -11.29 9.91
CA LYS A 29 5.90 -12.07 8.85
C LYS A 29 6.02 -13.55 9.09
N LEU A 30 7.25 -14.02 9.39
CA LEU A 30 7.53 -15.43 9.58
C LEU A 30 6.72 -16.04 10.75
N THR A 31 6.60 -15.30 11.86
CA THR A 31 5.82 -15.72 13.04
C THR A 31 4.32 -15.87 12.77
N GLN A 32 3.80 -15.24 11.70
CA GLN A 32 2.42 -15.39 11.22
C GLN A 32 2.27 -16.50 10.17
N GLY A 33 3.36 -17.19 9.81
CA GLY A 33 3.35 -18.21 8.78
C GLY A 33 3.54 -17.68 7.35
N VAL A 34 3.89 -16.41 7.15
CA VAL A 34 4.21 -15.87 5.82
C VAL A 34 5.58 -16.40 5.38
N THR A 35 5.63 -17.00 4.20
CA THR A 35 6.85 -17.56 3.58
C THR A 35 7.22 -16.91 2.26
N PHE A 36 6.34 -16.01 1.78
CA PHE A 36 6.55 -15.22 0.58
C PHE A 36 5.80 -13.89 0.71
N GLU A 37 6.45 -12.78 0.33
CA GLU A 37 5.78 -11.48 0.22
C GLU A 37 6.11 -10.76 -1.08
N LEU A 38 5.16 -9.90 -1.51
CA LEU A 38 5.27 -9.03 -2.68
C LEU A 38 5.33 -7.57 -2.24
N MET A 39 6.42 -6.89 -2.58
CA MET A 39 6.69 -5.47 -2.30
C MET A 39 6.39 -4.59 -3.52
N GLY A 40 6.54 -3.27 -3.39
CA GLY A 40 6.32 -2.31 -4.48
C GLY A 40 4.85 -2.03 -4.75
N ASN A 41 4.01 -2.09 -3.72
CA ASN A 41 2.57 -1.83 -3.81
C ASN A 41 2.25 -0.32 -3.75
N CYS A 42 0.98 0.03 -4.02
CA CYS A 42 0.45 1.39 -3.96
C CYS A 42 1.23 2.42 -4.79
N GLY A 43 1.80 2.00 -5.93
CA GLY A 43 2.58 2.86 -6.81
C GLY A 43 3.97 3.23 -6.29
N MET A 44 4.41 2.63 -5.19
CA MET A 44 5.63 2.99 -4.49
C MET A 44 6.61 1.82 -4.44
N SER A 45 7.38 1.60 -5.51
CA SER A 45 8.58 0.78 -5.49
C SER A 45 9.80 1.67 -5.16
N ILE A 46 9.87 2.13 -3.91
CA ILE A 46 10.77 3.23 -3.49
C ILE A 46 12.25 2.98 -3.76
N CYS A 47 12.64 1.73 -3.96
CA CYS A 47 14.03 1.33 -4.18
C CYS A 47 14.43 1.27 -5.66
N ALA A 48 13.47 1.27 -6.61
CA ALA A 48 13.78 1.23 -8.05
C ALA A 48 12.53 1.51 -8.93
N PRO A 49 12.68 2.19 -10.08
CA PRO A 49 13.92 2.80 -10.58
C PRO A 49 14.28 4.10 -9.83
N LEU A 50 15.56 4.40 -9.69
CA LEU A 50 16.06 5.61 -9.04
C LEU A 50 16.72 6.56 -10.05
N THR A 51 16.50 7.86 -9.87
CA THR A 51 17.14 8.97 -10.57
C THR A 51 17.36 10.13 -9.59
N ASP A 52 18.06 11.18 -10.00
CA ASP A 52 18.23 12.39 -9.18
C ASP A 52 16.89 13.05 -8.80
N LYS A 53 15.83 12.81 -9.57
CA LYS A 53 14.50 13.40 -9.33
C LYS A 53 13.72 12.71 -8.20
N ASN A 54 13.97 11.42 -7.90
CA ASN A 54 13.21 10.65 -6.92
C ASN A 54 14.05 10.00 -5.81
N ILE A 55 15.37 10.06 -5.88
CA ILE A 55 16.26 9.48 -4.87
C ILE A 55 16.04 10.09 -3.47
N GLY A 56 15.58 11.33 -3.41
CA GLY A 56 15.21 11.99 -2.14
C GLY A 56 14.13 11.22 -1.37
N GLY A 57 13.10 10.72 -2.06
CA GLY A 57 12.03 9.92 -1.43
C GLY A 57 12.53 8.55 -0.93
N PHE A 58 13.50 7.94 -1.62
CA PHE A 58 14.17 6.74 -1.11
C PHE A 58 14.91 7.04 0.18
N LYS A 59 15.72 8.10 0.20
CA LYS A 59 16.49 8.52 1.39
C LYS A 59 15.56 8.82 2.58
N GLU A 60 14.56 9.65 2.41
CA GLU A 60 13.60 10.01 3.46
C GLU A 60 13.00 8.78 4.16
N ARG A 61 12.69 7.72 3.40
CA ARG A 61 12.11 6.48 3.95
C ARG A 61 13.15 5.55 4.54
N THR A 62 14.39 5.59 4.09
CA THR A 62 15.46 4.69 4.54
C THR A 62 16.24 5.29 5.71
N ASP A 63 16.46 6.60 5.72
CA ASP A 63 17.24 7.32 6.74
C ASP A 63 16.68 7.16 8.17
N ARG A 64 15.38 6.90 8.30
CA ARG A 64 14.77 6.58 9.61
C ARG A 64 15.27 5.26 10.22
N TYR A 65 15.78 4.36 9.39
CA TYR A 65 16.32 3.06 9.83
C TYR A 65 17.85 3.04 9.78
N ASP A 66 18.43 3.59 8.73
CA ASP A 66 19.87 3.75 8.54
C ASP A 66 20.17 5.02 7.73
N PRO A 67 20.51 6.15 8.41
CA PRO A 67 20.77 7.41 7.74
C PRO A 67 22.03 7.42 6.87
N ASN A 68 22.87 6.39 6.96
CA ASN A 68 24.08 6.25 6.16
C ASN A 68 23.88 5.33 4.94
N TYR A 69 22.72 4.70 4.81
CA TYR A 69 22.45 3.79 3.71
C TYR A 69 22.46 4.51 2.37
N GLN A 70 23.23 3.99 1.42
CA GLN A 70 23.29 4.51 0.05
C GLN A 70 22.99 3.36 -0.92
N PRO A 71 22.04 3.53 -1.87
CA PRO A 71 21.80 2.51 -2.87
C PRO A 71 22.96 2.40 -3.84
N GLY A 72 23.48 1.19 -4.06
CA GLY A 72 24.49 0.88 -5.07
C GLY A 72 23.91 0.64 -6.46
N TRP A 73 22.63 0.93 -6.69
CA TRP A 73 21.88 0.65 -7.92
C TRP A 73 20.94 1.82 -8.27
N SER A 74 20.44 1.79 -9.50
CA SER A 74 19.40 2.71 -10.00
C SER A 74 18.28 1.99 -10.74
N THR A 75 18.46 0.71 -11.10
CA THR A 75 17.51 -0.09 -11.87
C THR A 75 16.83 -1.17 -11.02
N MET A 76 15.71 -1.70 -11.50
CA MET A 76 15.05 -2.84 -10.86
C MET A 76 15.95 -4.07 -10.79
N ASP A 77 16.73 -4.37 -11.84
CA ASP A 77 17.69 -5.48 -11.84
C ASP A 77 18.75 -5.33 -10.73
N GLY A 78 19.33 -4.15 -10.61
CA GLY A 78 20.28 -3.84 -9.54
C GLY A 78 19.67 -3.97 -8.15
N TYR A 79 18.44 -3.48 -7.95
CA TYR A 79 17.71 -3.62 -6.70
C TYR A 79 17.43 -5.10 -6.33
N LEU A 80 16.93 -5.89 -7.29
CA LEU A 80 16.68 -7.31 -7.07
C LEU A 80 17.97 -8.09 -6.78
N THR A 81 19.09 -7.67 -7.38
CA THR A 81 20.43 -8.22 -7.07
C THR A 81 20.83 -7.86 -5.65
N ALA A 82 20.70 -6.62 -5.22
CA ALA A 82 21.02 -6.19 -3.85
C ALA A 82 20.17 -6.93 -2.81
N LEU A 83 18.87 -7.12 -3.05
CA LEU A 83 17.99 -7.93 -2.20
C LEU A 83 18.47 -9.39 -2.09
N LYS A 84 18.91 -9.97 -3.20
CA LYS A 84 19.45 -11.33 -3.21
C LYS A 84 20.75 -11.43 -2.43
N GLU A 85 21.62 -10.44 -2.51
CA GLU A 85 22.89 -10.38 -1.77
C GLU A 85 22.67 -10.14 -0.27
N SER A 86 21.72 -9.26 0.10
CA SER A 86 21.33 -9.04 1.49
C SER A 86 20.76 -10.30 2.15
N GLY A 87 20.07 -11.12 1.37
CA GLY A 87 19.37 -12.31 1.84
C GLY A 87 18.01 -11.99 2.47
N SER A 88 17.26 -13.05 2.77
CA SER A 88 15.97 -12.93 3.47
C SER A 88 15.58 -14.28 4.07
N THR A 89 14.93 -14.24 5.23
CA THR A 89 14.39 -15.45 5.89
C THR A 89 13.11 -15.98 5.24
N ILE A 90 12.46 -15.18 4.38
CA ILE A 90 11.31 -15.57 3.55
C ILE A 90 11.60 -15.29 2.07
N ASN A 91 10.77 -15.81 1.17
CA ASN A 91 10.90 -15.45 -0.24
C ASN A 91 10.29 -14.08 -0.48
N ILE A 92 10.94 -13.28 -1.28
CA ILE A 92 10.52 -11.92 -1.60
C ILE A 92 10.46 -11.70 -3.11
N ALA A 93 9.55 -10.85 -3.55
CA ALA A 93 9.46 -10.36 -4.91
C ALA A 93 8.99 -8.90 -4.91
N ALA A 94 9.22 -8.20 -6.02
CA ALA A 94 8.83 -6.80 -6.16
C ALA A 94 7.90 -6.58 -7.34
N GLN A 95 7.07 -5.55 -7.24
CA GLN A 95 6.41 -4.87 -8.34
C GLN A 95 7.12 -3.56 -8.65
N VAL A 96 6.90 -3.00 -9.84
CA VAL A 96 7.34 -1.65 -10.18
C VAL A 96 6.20 -0.65 -9.97
N GLY A 97 6.45 0.42 -9.23
CA GLY A 97 5.46 1.41 -8.84
C GLY A 97 5.34 2.56 -9.84
N HIS A 98 4.11 2.91 -10.24
CA HIS A 98 3.83 4.04 -11.12
C HIS A 98 4.33 5.37 -10.56
N GLY A 99 4.04 5.67 -9.29
CA GLY A 99 4.51 6.89 -8.65
C GLY A 99 6.03 6.99 -8.64
N THR A 100 6.74 5.86 -8.44
CA THR A 100 8.20 5.81 -8.50
C THR A 100 8.72 6.09 -9.92
N VAL A 101 8.14 5.45 -10.94
CA VAL A 101 8.54 5.67 -12.35
C VAL A 101 8.22 7.10 -12.79
N ARG A 102 7.01 7.60 -12.45
CA ARG A 102 6.62 8.97 -12.75
C ARG A 102 7.54 9.98 -12.06
N GLY A 103 7.85 9.74 -10.79
CA GLY A 103 8.82 10.54 -10.04
C GLY A 103 10.22 10.52 -10.64
N ALA A 104 10.67 9.38 -11.16
CA ALA A 104 11.98 9.26 -11.82
C ALA A 104 12.06 10.06 -13.14
N VAL A 105 10.95 10.22 -13.86
CA VAL A 105 10.90 10.96 -15.13
C VAL A 105 10.51 12.42 -14.94
N MET A 106 9.47 12.69 -14.13
CA MET A 106 8.84 14.02 -14.03
C MET A 106 9.02 14.69 -12.65
N GLY A 107 9.54 13.97 -11.64
CA GLY A 107 9.52 14.48 -10.26
C GLY A 107 8.10 14.58 -9.69
N MET A 108 7.82 15.62 -8.91
CA MET A 108 6.53 15.88 -8.26
C MET A 108 5.65 16.88 -9.05
N GLU A 109 5.86 16.99 -10.36
CA GLU A 109 5.10 17.92 -11.19
C GLU A 109 3.65 17.43 -11.45
N ALA A 110 2.67 18.32 -11.20
CA ALA A 110 1.24 18.05 -11.40
C ALA A 110 0.76 18.44 -12.81
N ARG A 111 1.41 17.90 -13.84
CA ARG A 111 1.05 18.11 -15.25
C ARG A 111 0.97 16.79 -16.00
N MET A 112 0.39 16.82 -17.18
CA MET A 112 0.45 15.68 -18.11
C MET A 112 1.89 15.46 -18.59
N PRO A 113 2.32 14.20 -18.81
CA PRO A 113 3.59 13.90 -19.48
C PRO A 113 3.57 14.36 -20.94
N THR A 114 4.74 14.75 -21.45
CA THR A 114 4.93 14.82 -22.91
C THR A 114 4.92 13.41 -23.51
N PRO A 115 4.77 13.25 -24.83
CA PRO A 115 4.89 11.94 -25.48
C PRO A 115 6.22 11.24 -25.15
N GLU A 116 7.33 11.97 -25.15
CA GLU A 116 8.67 11.44 -24.84
C GLU A 116 8.78 11.00 -23.37
N GLU A 117 8.17 11.73 -22.44
CA GLU A 117 8.11 11.36 -21.02
C GLU A 117 7.25 10.11 -20.82
N LEU A 118 6.11 10.00 -21.51
CA LEU A 118 5.24 8.83 -21.46
C LEU A 118 5.95 7.60 -22.03
N ASP A 119 6.65 7.74 -23.16
CA ASP A 119 7.45 6.67 -23.76
C ASP A 119 8.59 6.24 -22.81
N ARG A 120 9.26 7.21 -22.14
CA ARG A 120 10.29 6.90 -21.16
C ARG A 120 9.73 6.15 -19.95
N MET A 121 8.58 6.57 -19.42
CA MET A 121 7.91 5.84 -18.31
C MET A 121 7.55 4.42 -18.74
N THR A 122 6.93 4.26 -19.91
CA THR A 122 6.54 2.94 -20.47
C THR A 122 7.77 2.03 -20.66
N GLY A 123 8.89 2.59 -21.12
CA GLY A 123 10.16 1.88 -21.24
C GLY A 123 10.70 1.41 -19.88
N LEU A 124 10.69 2.26 -18.86
CA LEU A 124 11.13 1.89 -17.50
C LEU A 124 10.26 0.78 -16.88
N PHE A 125 8.95 0.78 -17.17
CA PHE A 125 8.08 -0.34 -16.78
C PHE A 125 8.48 -1.63 -17.46
N ALA A 126 8.66 -1.61 -18.78
CA ALA A 126 9.06 -2.77 -19.57
C ALA A 126 10.42 -3.32 -19.08
N GLU A 127 11.42 -2.46 -18.93
CA GLU A 127 12.76 -2.81 -18.40
C GLU A 127 12.65 -3.48 -17.01
N SER A 128 11.82 -2.92 -16.11
CA SER A 128 11.64 -3.46 -14.76
C SER A 128 10.93 -4.81 -14.72
N LEU A 129 9.94 -5.01 -15.59
CA LEU A 129 9.22 -6.28 -15.73
C LEU A 129 10.12 -7.37 -16.35
N ASP A 130 10.97 -7.00 -17.31
CA ASP A 130 11.95 -7.92 -17.94
C ASP A 130 13.08 -8.28 -16.98
N ALA A 131 13.46 -7.38 -16.06
CA ALA A 131 14.41 -7.63 -14.97
C ALA A 131 13.88 -8.62 -13.92
N GLY A 132 12.57 -8.88 -13.87
CA GLY A 132 12.01 -9.87 -12.94
C GLY A 132 10.91 -9.36 -12.00
N ALA A 133 10.51 -8.09 -12.09
CA ALA A 133 9.34 -7.61 -11.35
C ALA A 133 8.09 -8.45 -11.70
N LEU A 134 7.33 -8.87 -10.69
CA LEU A 134 6.17 -9.75 -10.88
C LEU A 134 4.92 -9.02 -11.37
N GLY A 135 4.93 -7.70 -11.33
CA GLY A 135 3.81 -6.87 -11.76
C GLY A 135 4.14 -5.39 -11.69
N MET A 136 3.12 -4.59 -11.85
CA MET A 136 3.17 -3.15 -11.61
C MET A 136 2.07 -2.71 -10.66
N SER A 137 2.30 -1.61 -9.96
CA SER A 137 1.31 -1.02 -9.07
C SER A 137 1.05 0.46 -9.35
N THR A 138 -0.16 0.92 -9.08
CA THR A 138 -0.49 2.34 -8.99
C THR A 138 -0.92 2.72 -7.58
N GLY A 139 -0.66 3.96 -7.19
CA GLY A 139 -1.20 4.60 -6.00
C GLY A 139 -1.76 5.96 -6.42
N LEU A 140 -2.98 5.94 -6.97
CA LEU A 140 -3.60 7.13 -7.56
C LEU A 140 -4.13 8.12 -6.50
N TRP A 141 -3.97 7.77 -5.25
CA TRP A 141 -4.16 8.65 -4.10
C TRP A 141 -2.93 9.52 -3.83
N TYR A 142 -1.72 8.98 -4.02
CA TYR A 142 -0.46 9.63 -3.63
C TYR A 142 0.20 10.37 -4.79
N GLY A 143 0.79 11.54 -4.53
CA GLY A 143 1.69 12.18 -5.49
C GLY A 143 2.97 11.35 -5.74
N PRO A 144 3.53 11.34 -6.96
CA PRO A 144 3.03 12.01 -8.15
C PRO A 144 2.00 11.21 -8.96
N GLY A 145 1.67 9.97 -8.59
CA GLY A 145 0.70 9.10 -9.29
C GLY A 145 -0.70 9.73 -9.39
N SER A 146 -1.08 10.47 -8.34
CA SER A 146 -2.38 11.15 -8.28
C SER A 146 -2.60 12.24 -9.33
N TYR A 147 -1.54 12.77 -9.92
CA TYR A 147 -1.62 13.79 -10.96
C TYR A 147 -1.86 13.20 -12.36
N SER A 148 -1.81 11.87 -12.51
CA SER A 148 -2.08 11.19 -13.78
C SER A 148 -3.56 11.11 -14.10
N LEU A 149 -3.89 11.10 -15.39
CA LEU A 149 -5.20 10.74 -15.90
C LEU A 149 -5.27 9.24 -16.23
N THR A 150 -6.48 8.72 -16.37
CA THR A 150 -6.73 7.30 -16.68
C THR A 150 -6.02 6.83 -17.95
N ASP A 151 -5.92 7.67 -18.98
CA ASP A 151 -5.23 7.30 -20.24
C ASP A 151 -3.71 7.13 -20.05
N GLU A 152 -3.07 7.89 -19.15
CA GLU A 152 -1.68 7.65 -18.74
C GLU A 152 -1.55 6.27 -18.10
N VAL A 153 -2.43 5.97 -17.13
CA VAL A 153 -2.43 4.66 -16.43
C VAL A 153 -2.61 3.51 -17.42
N ILE A 154 -3.52 3.65 -18.40
CA ILE A 154 -3.75 2.65 -19.46
C ILE A 154 -2.48 2.45 -20.29
N ALA A 155 -1.84 3.54 -20.71
CA ALA A 155 -0.64 3.46 -21.55
C ALA A 155 0.50 2.71 -20.84
N ILE A 156 0.81 3.09 -19.59
CA ILE A 156 1.91 2.48 -18.83
C ILE A 156 1.61 1.05 -18.36
N THR A 157 0.32 0.62 -18.36
CA THR A 157 -0.06 -0.75 -17.97
C THR A 157 0.12 -1.76 -19.11
N ARG A 158 0.17 -1.32 -20.38
CA ARG A 158 0.33 -2.21 -21.54
C ARG A 158 1.51 -3.17 -21.44
N PRO A 159 2.75 -2.75 -21.01
CA PRO A 159 3.86 -3.67 -20.84
C PRO A 159 3.57 -4.84 -19.88
N ALA A 160 2.78 -4.61 -18.82
CA ALA A 160 2.38 -5.67 -17.91
C ALA A 160 1.37 -6.62 -18.54
N ALA A 161 0.39 -6.11 -19.29
CA ALA A 161 -0.58 -6.91 -20.03
C ALA A 161 0.10 -7.83 -21.06
N GLU A 162 1.03 -7.30 -21.87
CA GLU A 162 1.78 -8.03 -22.88
C GLU A 162 2.62 -9.17 -22.31
N ARG A 163 3.07 -9.04 -21.05
CA ARG A 163 3.87 -10.04 -20.34
C ARG A 163 3.04 -10.95 -19.44
N GLY A 164 1.71 -10.83 -19.44
CA GLY A 164 0.80 -11.58 -18.55
C GLY A 164 1.06 -11.34 -17.07
N LYS A 165 1.59 -10.16 -16.72
CA LYS A 165 1.91 -9.75 -15.35
C LYS A 165 0.70 -9.13 -14.66
N LEU A 166 0.79 -8.95 -13.32
CA LEU A 166 -0.25 -8.35 -12.50
C LEU A 166 -0.21 -6.82 -12.58
N TYR A 167 -1.37 -6.19 -12.56
CA TYR A 167 -1.56 -4.77 -12.24
C TYR A 167 -2.31 -4.66 -10.93
N SER A 168 -1.70 -4.09 -9.89
CA SER A 168 -2.37 -3.80 -8.61
C SER A 168 -2.62 -2.30 -8.46
N SER A 169 -3.77 -1.93 -7.88
CA SER A 169 -4.19 -0.53 -7.79
C SER A 169 -4.69 -0.15 -6.41
N HIS A 170 -3.93 0.71 -5.72
CA HIS A 170 -4.52 1.63 -4.75
C HIS A 170 -5.29 2.66 -5.55
N ILE A 171 -6.61 2.60 -5.50
CA ILE A 171 -7.51 3.39 -6.32
C ILE A 171 -7.43 4.89 -6.00
N ARG A 172 -7.95 5.73 -6.89
CA ARG A 172 -7.84 7.19 -6.82
C ARG A 172 -8.52 7.81 -5.61
N SER A 173 -9.60 7.19 -5.12
CA SER A 173 -10.33 7.58 -3.92
C SER A 173 -10.95 6.36 -3.25
N GLU A 174 -10.89 6.31 -1.93
CA GLU A 174 -11.52 5.28 -1.10
C GLU A 174 -12.70 5.85 -0.29
N ALA A 175 -13.04 7.12 -0.52
CA ALA A 175 -14.10 7.89 0.14
C ALA A 175 -14.87 8.77 -0.86
N ASP A 176 -15.34 9.96 -0.45
CA ASP A 176 -16.08 10.91 -1.29
C ASP A 176 -15.23 12.07 -1.86
N ASP A 177 -13.95 12.04 -1.62
CA ASP A 177 -13.01 12.98 -2.20
C ASP A 177 -12.74 12.72 -3.69
N LEU A 178 -12.21 13.71 -4.39
CA LEU A 178 -11.79 13.61 -5.79
C LEU A 178 -12.89 13.06 -6.70
N SER A 179 -12.65 11.87 -7.27
CA SER A 179 -13.63 11.17 -8.12
C SER A 179 -14.71 10.44 -7.31
N GLY A 180 -14.49 10.22 -6.00
CA GLY A 180 -15.30 9.36 -5.16
C GLY A 180 -14.95 7.87 -5.28
N LEU A 181 -15.39 7.08 -4.28
CA LEU A 181 -15.07 5.66 -4.13
C LEU A 181 -15.45 4.81 -5.36
N PHE A 182 -16.72 4.85 -5.78
CA PHE A 182 -17.21 3.95 -6.85
C PHE A 182 -16.65 4.31 -8.23
N PRO A 183 -16.55 5.59 -8.63
CA PRO A 183 -15.87 5.95 -9.87
C PRO A 183 -14.39 5.57 -9.88
N ALA A 184 -13.67 5.73 -8.74
CA ALA A 184 -12.27 5.32 -8.63
C ALA A 184 -12.10 3.80 -8.76
N HIS A 185 -13.02 3.03 -8.18
CA HIS A 185 -13.05 1.58 -8.32
C HIS A 185 -13.34 1.18 -9.78
N ALA A 186 -14.27 1.85 -10.45
CA ALA A 186 -14.58 1.64 -11.86
C ALA A 186 -13.40 2.02 -12.78
N GLU A 187 -12.62 3.06 -12.44
CA GLU A 187 -11.39 3.44 -13.16
C GLU A 187 -10.38 2.29 -13.20
N ALA A 188 -10.12 1.64 -12.06
CA ALA A 188 -9.21 0.50 -12.01
C ALA A 188 -9.69 -0.67 -12.90
N ILE A 189 -11.00 -0.96 -12.88
CA ILE A 189 -11.61 -1.97 -13.74
C ILE A 189 -11.50 -1.58 -15.23
N GLU A 190 -11.69 -0.30 -15.57
CA GLU A 190 -11.56 0.20 -16.95
C GLU A 190 -10.15 0.03 -17.50
N VAL A 191 -9.10 0.17 -16.69
CA VAL A 191 -7.72 -0.14 -17.10
C VAL A 191 -7.63 -1.58 -17.59
N GLY A 192 -8.19 -2.54 -16.84
CA GLY A 192 -8.23 -3.94 -17.25
C GLY A 192 -9.07 -4.18 -18.50
N ARG A 193 -10.23 -3.51 -18.62
CA ARG A 193 -11.09 -3.62 -19.81
C ARG A 193 -10.35 -3.18 -21.08
N ARG A 194 -9.57 -2.10 -21.00
CA ARG A 194 -8.87 -1.51 -22.15
C ARG A 194 -7.53 -2.16 -22.49
N THR A 195 -6.92 -2.86 -21.53
CA THR A 195 -5.57 -3.45 -21.72
C THR A 195 -5.56 -4.96 -21.71
N GLY A 196 -6.59 -5.62 -21.16
CA GLY A 196 -6.60 -7.06 -20.92
C GLY A 196 -5.71 -7.50 -19.76
N VAL A 197 -5.12 -6.56 -18.99
CA VAL A 197 -4.27 -6.90 -17.85
C VAL A 197 -5.09 -7.54 -16.73
N ARG A 198 -4.48 -8.45 -16.00
CA ARG A 198 -5.02 -9.00 -14.75
C ARG A 198 -4.97 -7.94 -13.66
N ILE A 199 -6.13 -7.63 -13.03
CA ILE A 199 -6.24 -6.56 -12.04
C ILE A 199 -6.32 -7.15 -10.63
N GLN A 200 -5.55 -6.54 -9.71
CA GLN A 200 -5.69 -6.70 -8.27
C GLN A 200 -6.07 -5.34 -7.67
N ILE A 201 -7.30 -5.18 -7.16
CA ILE A 201 -7.67 -3.98 -6.42
C ILE A 201 -7.09 -4.11 -5.02
N SER A 202 -6.20 -3.20 -4.69
CA SER A 202 -5.43 -3.20 -3.44
C SER A 202 -6.32 -2.87 -2.25
N HIS A 203 -6.13 -3.59 -1.12
CA HIS A 203 -6.73 -3.30 0.19
C HIS A 203 -8.16 -2.76 0.11
N VAL A 204 -9.06 -3.47 -0.57
CA VAL A 204 -10.45 -3.06 -0.84
C VAL A 204 -11.15 -2.61 0.44
N LYS A 205 -11.62 -1.37 0.47
CA LYS A 205 -12.28 -0.78 1.62
C LYS A 205 -13.23 0.37 1.24
N ALA A 206 -14.18 0.66 2.12
CA ALA A 206 -15.04 1.84 2.08
C ALA A 206 -14.67 2.75 3.25
N VAL A 207 -14.04 3.89 2.98
CA VAL A 207 -13.48 4.78 3.99
C VAL A 207 -14.48 5.86 4.39
N GLY A 208 -14.65 6.00 5.71
CA GLY A 208 -15.40 7.06 6.34
C GLY A 208 -16.90 6.79 6.50
N PRO A 209 -17.53 7.44 7.50
CA PRO A 209 -18.92 7.17 7.91
C PRO A 209 -19.95 7.26 6.77
N LYS A 210 -19.69 8.06 5.75
CA LYS A 210 -20.57 8.21 4.58
C LYS A 210 -20.68 6.92 3.73
N PHE A 211 -19.66 6.06 3.76
CA PHE A 211 -19.59 4.84 2.96
C PHE A 211 -19.71 3.56 3.78
N TRP A 212 -19.75 3.67 5.10
CA TRP A 212 -19.95 2.53 5.96
C TRP A 212 -21.25 1.80 5.64
N GLY A 213 -21.18 0.47 5.63
CA GLY A 213 -22.26 -0.41 5.21
C GLY A 213 -22.40 -0.60 3.69
N ARG A 214 -21.50 -0.02 2.88
CA ARG A 214 -21.55 -0.05 1.42
C ARG A 214 -20.41 -0.84 0.75
N GLY A 215 -19.59 -1.53 1.54
CA GLY A 215 -18.48 -2.34 1.02
C GLY A 215 -18.93 -3.45 0.03
N TYR A 216 -20.13 -3.98 0.20
CA TYR A 216 -20.72 -4.98 -0.71
C TYR A 216 -20.88 -4.48 -2.16
N GLU A 217 -21.12 -3.17 -2.38
CA GLU A 217 -21.27 -2.58 -3.71
C GLU A 217 -19.97 -2.65 -4.54
N LEU A 218 -18.80 -2.63 -3.85
CA LEU A 218 -17.50 -2.84 -4.48
C LEU A 218 -17.36 -4.25 -5.03
N ILE A 219 -17.83 -5.25 -4.24
CA ILE A 219 -17.84 -6.66 -4.65
C ILE A 219 -18.76 -6.86 -5.85
N GLU A 220 -19.97 -6.31 -5.82
CA GLU A 220 -20.88 -6.34 -6.97
C GLU A 220 -20.28 -5.73 -8.23
N GLY A 221 -19.52 -4.63 -8.08
CA GLY A 221 -18.76 -4.00 -9.19
C GLY A 221 -17.74 -4.96 -9.81
N MET A 222 -16.96 -5.65 -8.96
CA MET A 222 -15.97 -6.64 -9.40
C MET A 222 -16.63 -7.87 -10.03
N GLU A 223 -17.76 -8.34 -9.48
CA GLU A 223 -18.50 -9.48 -10.04
C GLU A 223 -19.08 -9.16 -11.43
N ARG A 224 -19.65 -7.96 -11.61
CA ARG A 224 -20.10 -7.50 -12.94
C ARG A 224 -18.94 -7.46 -13.94
N ALA A 225 -17.80 -6.91 -13.55
CA ALA A 225 -16.61 -6.89 -14.41
C ALA A 225 -16.13 -8.30 -14.79
N ARG A 226 -16.15 -9.24 -13.86
CA ARG A 226 -15.83 -10.65 -14.15
C ARG A 226 -16.82 -11.30 -15.10
N ALA A 227 -18.11 -10.99 -14.98
CA ALA A 227 -19.13 -11.47 -15.93
C ALA A 227 -18.89 -10.94 -17.35
N GLU A 228 -18.25 -9.78 -17.50
CA GLU A 228 -17.79 -9.20 -18.76
C GLU A 228 -16.46 -9.81 -19.26
N GLY A 229 -15.86 -10.74 -18.52
CA GLY A 229 -14.59 -11.40 -18.87
C GLY A 229 -13.33 -10.69 -18.36
N ILE A 230 -13.44 -9.64 -17.52
CA ILE A 230 -12.30 -8.93 -16.96
C ILE A 230 -11.73 -9.74 -15.77
N ASP A 231 -10.43 -10.04 -15.78
CA ASP A 231 -9.77 -10.77 -14.69
C ASP A 231 -9.44 -9.84 -13.52
N VAL A 232 -10.44 -9.55 -12.69
CA VAL A 232 -10.32 -8.73 -11.47
C VAL A 232 -10.44 -9.57 -10.21
N ALA A 233 -9.60 -9.27 -9.22
CA ALA A 233 -9.66 -9.75 -7.83
C ALA A 233 -9.24 -8.61 -6.90
N GLY A 234 -9.31 -8.82 -5.58
CA GLY A 234 -8.89 -7.84 -4.59
C GLY A 234 -8.08 -8.46 -3.47
N ASP A 235 -7.52 -7.59 -2.63
CA ASP A 235 -6.95 -7.97 -1.34
C ASP A 235 -7.48 -7.10 -0.21
N GLN A 236 -7.33 -7.57 1.03
CA GLN A 236 -7.83 -6.90 2.21
C GLN A 236 -7.04 -7.34 3.45
N TYR A 237 -6.89 -6.43 4.43
CA TYR A 237 -6.45 -6.73 5.78
C TYR A 237 -7.64 -6.69 6.78
N PRO A 238 -7.58 -7.41 7.91
CA PRO A 238 -8.73 -7.64 8.79
C PRO A 238 -8.87 -6.60 9.92
N TYR A 239 -8.77 -5.31 9.60
CA TYR A 239 -8.82 -4.24 10.60
C TYR A 239 -9.68 -3.07 10.15
N GLU A 240 -10.38 -2.43 11.11
CA GLU A 240 -11.15 -1.19 10.91
C GLU A 240 -10.25 0.05 10.77
N TRP A 241 -8.99 -0.12 11.05
CA TRP A 241 -7.97 0.92 11.01
C TRP A 241 -7.10 0.80 9.76
N SER A 242 -6.70 1.93 9.22
CA SER A 242 -5.70 2.04 8.14
C SER A 242 -4.42 2.69 8.64
N SER A 243 -3.38 2.79 7.81
CA SER A 243 -2.17 3.52 8.16
C SER A 243 -1.54 4.13 6.92
N THR A 244 -1.16 5.40 7.01
CA THR A 244 -0.44 6.12 5.97
C THR A 244 0.36 7.29 6.54
N GLY A 245 1.22 7.92 5.71
CA GLY A 245 1.99 9.11 6.07
C GLY A 245 1.11 10.34 6.33
N PHE A 246 1.65 11.33 7.05
CA PHE A 246 0.95 12.57 7.39
C PHE A 246 0.42 13.29 6.15
N SER A 247 1.25 13.42 5.13
CA SER A 247 0.87 14.04 3.85
C SER A 247 -0.30 13.33 3.19
N GLY A 248 -0.27 12.00 3.12
CA GLY A 248 -1.34 11.19 2.53
C GLY A 248 -2.63 11.16 3.37
N ALA A 249 -2.53 11.37 4.68
CA ALA A 249 -3.66 11.35 5.60
C ALA A 249 -4.44 12.65 5.64
N MET A 250 -3.75 13.81 5.61
CA MET A 250 -4.30 15.10 6.04
C MET A 250 -4.27 16.20 4.98
N PHE A 251 -3.61 15.99 3.84
CA PHE A 251 -3.43 17.06 2.87
C PHE A 251 -4.11 16.77 1.53
N ALA A 252 -4.78 17.77 0.99
CA ALA A 252 -5.25 17.75 -0.38
C ALA A 252 -4.09 17.75 -1.38
N ARG A 253 -4.28 17.16 -2.55
CA ARG A 253 -3.23 16.96 -3.56
C ARG A 253 -2.58 18.24 -4.05
N TRP A 254 -3.39 19.30 -4.23
CA TRP A 254 -2.87 20.60 -4.67
C TRP A 254 -1.86 21.19 -3.66
N ALA A 255 -2.11 20.95 -2.35
CA ALA A 255 -1.21 21.43 -1.30
C ALA A 255 0.15 20.70 -1.31
N LEU A 256 0.21 19.48 -1.86
CA LEU A 256 1.41 18.64 -1.95
C LEU A 256 2.16 18.78 -3.30
N GLU A 257 1.63 19.55 -4.24
CA GLU A 257 2.26 19.75 -5.55
C GLU A 257 3.65 20.37 -5.39
N GLY A 258 4.63 19.81 -6.10
CA GLY A 258 6.03 20.21 -6.03
C GLY A 258 6.82 19.64 -4.84
N GLY A 259 6.17 18.78 -4.03
CA GLY A 259 6.79 18.10 -2.90
C GLY A 259 6.81 18.91 -1.61
N ARG A 260 7.48 18.34 -0.58
CA ARG A 260 7.43 18.85 0.80
C ARG A 260 7.89 20.31 0.94
N GLU A 261 8.96 20.72 0.27
CA GLU A 261 9.47 22.10 0.34
C GLU A 261 8.40 23.11 -0.13
N LYS A 262 7.73 22.81 -1.24
CA LYS A 262 6.65 23.66 -1.77
C LYS A 262 5.42 23.66 -0.86
N THR A 263 5.13 22.56 -0.19
CA THR A 263 4.05 22.50 0.81
C THR A 263 4.40 23.40 2.02
N LEU A 264 5.64 23.36 2.50
CA LEU A 264 6.09 24.23 3.59
C LEU A 264 6.05 25.72 3.21
N GLU A 265 6.42 26.08 1.96
CA GLU A 265 6.27 27.45 1.44
C GLU A 265 4.80 27.88 1.49
N ARG A 266 3.85 27.01 1.07
CA ARG A 266 2.39 27.29 1.14
C ARG A 266 1.91 27.47 2.57
N LEU A 267 2.38 26.65 3.50
CA LEU A 267 2.03 26.78 4.93
C LEU A 267 2.58 28.08 5.57
N GLY A 268 3.61 28.66 4.99
CA GLY A 268 4.14 29.97 5.40
C GLY A 268 3.25 31.16 4.98
N ASP A 269 2.34 30.99 4.02
CA ASP A 269 1.35 31.99 3.63
C ASP A 269 0.09 31.83 4.49
N SER A 270 -0.36 32.89 5.16
CA SER A 270 -1.47 32.84 6.11
C SER A 270 -2.81 32.44 5.49
N ASP A 271 -3.08 32.90 4.26
CA ASP A 271 -4.35 32.62 3.59
C ASP A 271 -4.40 31.19 3.05
N ILE A 272 -3.30 30.74 2.45
CA ILE A 272 -3.14 29.36 1.98
C ILE A 272 -3.16 28.39 3.17
N ARG A 273 -2.48 28.72 4.28
CA ARG A 273 -2.52 27.91 5.51
C ARG A 273 -3.95 27.75 6.02
N ALA A 274 -4.73 28.84 6.04
CA ALA A 274 -6.13 28.79 6.48
C ALA A 274 -6.99 27.90 5.57
N GLN A 275 -6.75 27.93 4.25
CA GLN A 275 -7.41 27.03 3.32
C GLN A 275 -7.03 25.58 3.59
N ILE A 276 -5.73 25.24 3.68
CA ILE A 276 -5.26 23.89 3.98
C ILE A 276 -5.84 23.41 5.31
N ARG A 277 -5.83 24.24 6.36
CA ARG A 277 -6.40 23.87 7.67
C ARG A 277 -7.90 23.51 7.58
N THR A 278 -8.66 24.24 6.78
CA THR A 278 -10.08 23.90 6.53
C THR A 278 -10.23 22.53 5.86
N GLU A 279 -9.35 22.20 4.93
CA GLU A 279 -9.37 20.89 4.26
C GLU A 279 -8.93 19.77 5.21
N VAL A 280 -7.98 20.03 6.11
CA VAL A 280 -7.56 19.04 7.15
C VAL A 280 -8.74 18.63 8.03
N THR A 281 -9.67 19.56 8.36
CA THR A 281 -10.91 19.22 9.08
C THR A 281 -11.72 18.14 8.34
N TYR A 282 -11.81 18.23 7.00
CA TYR A 282 -12.46 17.18 6.20
C TYR A 282 -11.76 15.83 6.36
N TYR A 283 -10.42 15.79 6.28
CA TYR A 283 -9.65 14.54 6.39
C TYR A 283 -9.71 13.94 7.80
N ILE A 284 -9.76 14.73 8.87
CA ILE A 284 -10.01 14.26 10.24
C ILE A 284 -11.39 13.60 10.32
N ASN A 285 -12.44 14.27 9.82
CA ASN A 285 -13.81 13.76 9.85
C ASN A 285 -14.01 12.51 8.98
N ARG A 286 -13.27 12.39 7.87
CA ARG A 286 -13.20 11.19 7.05
C ARG A 286 -12.68 9.97 7.84
N ASN A 287 -11.78 10.21 8.79
CA ASN A 287 -11.26 9.21 9.71
C ASN A 287 -12.04 9.18 11.04
N HIS A 288 -13.32 9.48 10.98
CA HIS A 288 -14.30 9.52 12.05
C HIS A 288 -14.09 10.70 13.00
N THR A 289 -12.97 10.80 13.71
CA THR A 289 -12.68 11.87 14.68
C THR A 289 -11.18 12.09 14.81
N ALA A 290 -10.76 13.14 15.53
CA ALA A 290 -9.36 13.39 15.84
C ALA A 290 -8.77 12.34 16.79
N GLU A 291 -9.60 11.73 17.67
CA GLU A 291 -9.22 10.59 18.50
C GLU A 291 -8.93 9.34 17.65
N GLY A 292 -9.61 9.21 16.49
CA GLY A 292 -9.37 8.16 15.51
C GLY A 292 -8.11 8.35 14.68
N CYS A 293 -7.34 9.43 14.89
CA CYS A 293 -6.08 9.72 14.22
C CYS A 293 -4.93 9.56 15.22
N VAL A 294 -4.29 8.40 15.27
CA VAL A 294 -3.23 8.06 16.24
C VAL A 294 -1.87 8.11 15.58
N ILE A 295 -0.89 8.76 16.21
CA ILE A 295 0.48 8.84 15.72
C ILE A 295 1.14 7.45 15.75
N ALA A 296 1.53 6.94 14.59
CA ALA A 296 2.22 5.67 14.48
C ALA A 296 3.75 5.82 14.54
N SER A 297 4.27 6.88 13.92
CA SER A 297 5.71 7.19 13.92
C SER A 297 5.92 8.68 13.78
N PHE A 298 6.77 9.24 14.64
CA PHE A 298 7.19 10.64 14.59
C PHE A 298 8.63 10.79 15.10
N PRO A 299 9.63 10.63 14.25
CA PRO A 299 11.05 10.63 14.64
C PRO A 299 11.53 11.82 15.46
N PRO A 300 11.02 13.08 15.25
CA PRO A 300 11.44 14.22 16.04
C PRO A 300 11.06 14.12 17.53
N ASP A 301 9.93 13.47 17.85
CA ASP A 301 9.46 13.29 19.22
C ASP A 301 8.67 11.99 19.37
N GLN A 302 9.36 10.93 19.74
CA GLN A 302 8.76 9.61 19.94
C GLN A 302 7.75 9.55 21.12
N SER A 303 7.73 10.55 22.01
CA SER A 303 6.74 10.60 23.11
C SER A 303 5.31 10.85 22.61
N LEU A 304 5.16 11.32 21.37
CA LEU A 304 3.87 11.50 20.70
C LEU A 304 3.33 10.20 20.07
N GLU A 305 4.17 9.19 19.89
CA GLU A 305 3.78 7.93 19.26
C GLU A 305 2.81 7.14 20.15
N GLY A 306 1.69 6.72 19.55
CA GLY A 306 0.58 6.05 20.24
C GLY A 306 -0.44 7.02 20.84
N ARG A 307 -0.24 8.33 20.73
CA ARG A 307 -1.21 9.35 21.16
C ARG A 307 -2.13 9.75 19.99
N SER A 308 -3.36 10.10 20.34
CA SER A 308 -4.31 10.64 19.36
C SER A 308 -3.97 12.09 18.99
N LEU A 309 -4.43 12.51 17.81
CA LEU A 309 -4.31 13.92 17.40
C LEU A 309 -5.07 14.86 18.34
N GLN A 310 -6.18 14.38 18.94
CA GLN A 310 -6.93 15.14 19.95
C GLN A 310 -6.11 15.37 21.21
N ASP A 311 -5.48 14.31 21.76
CA ASP A 311 -4.64 14.44 22.97
C ASP A 311 -3.49 15.44 22.77
N ILE A 312 -2.91 15.44 21.57
CA ILE A 312 -1.82 16.36 21.21
C ILE A 312 -2.34 17.79 21.09
N ALA A 313 -3.51 17.98 20.45
CA ALA A 313 -4.13 19.28 20.28
C ALA A 313 -4.50 19.90 21.65
N ASP A 314 -5.06 19.10 22.55
CA ASP A 314 -5.42 19.50 23.93
C ASP A 314 -4.17 19.95 24.72
N GLU A 315 -3.08 19.17 24.64
CA GLU A 315 -1.82 19.52 25.30
C GLU A 315 -1.21 20.80 24.74
N TRP A 316 -1.29 20.97 23.41
CA TRP A 316 -0.72 22.16 22.74
C TRP A 316 -1.65 23.38 22.79
N GLY A 317 -2.85 23.23 23.33
CA GLY A 317 -3.86 24.29 23.44
C GLY A 317 -4.30 24.84 22.08
N CYS A 318 -4.50 23.96 21.11
CA CYS A 318 -4.92 24.31 19.75
C CYS A 318 -5.96 23.33 19.21
N GLU A 319 -6.55 23.65 18.07
CA GLU A 319 -7.46 22.74 17.38
C GLU A 319 -6.69 21.57 16.71
N PRO A 320 -7.30 20.38 16.54
CA PRO A 320 -6.65 19.21 15.96
C PRO A 320 -6.03 19.46 14.58
N GLU A 321 -6.67 20.21 13.70
CA GLU A 321 -6.16 20.54 12.39
C GLU A 321 -4.89 21.41 12.46
N GLU A 322 -4.79 22.28 13.46
CA GLU A 322 -3.57 23.05 13.67
C GLU A 322 -2.45 22.17 14.23
N ALA A 323 -2.77 21.22 15.11
CA ALA A 323 -1.80 20.23 15.58
C ALA A 323 -1.26 19.37 14.42
N ALA A 324 -2.13 18.94 13.48
CA ALA A 324 -1.72 18.19 12.30
C ALA A 324 -0.74 18.99 11.41
N LEU A 325 -1.00 20.28 11.19
CA LEU A 325 -0.11 21.14 10.42
C LEU A 325 1.25 21.30 11.10
N ARG A 326 1.28 21.57 12.42
CA ARG A 326 2.52 21.72 13.19
C ARG A 326 3.36 20.44 13.24
N LEU A 327 2.73 19.27 13.28
CA LEU A 327 3.41 17.98 13.18
C LEU A 327 4.10 17.86 11.80
N TYR A 328 3.36 18.10 10.73
CA TYR A 328 3.89 18.03 9.36
C TYR A 328 5.00 19.05 9.11
N GLU A 329 4.90 20.27 9.64
CA GLU A 329 5.93 21.30 9.53
C GLU A 329 7.28 20.86 10.12
N GLN A 330 7.26 20.07 11.19
CA GLN A 330 8.48 19.56 11.81
C GLN A 330 9.08 18.40 10.99
N SER A 331 8.26 17.40 10.62
CA SER A 331 8.72 16.23 9.88
C SER A 331 7.54 15.49 9.24
N GLU A 332 7.81 14.68 8.25
CA GLU A 332 6.89 13.61 7.85
C GLU A 332 6.86 12.54 8.95
N GLY A 333 5.68 12.01 9.18
CA GLY A 333 5.41 10.92 10.13
C GLY A 333 4.31 10.03 9.57
N SER A 334 3.71 9.20 10.41
CA SER A 334 2.59 8.36 9.99
C SER A 334 1.50 8.25 11.05
N TYR A 335 0.27 8.05 10.59
CA TYR A 335 -0.90 7.76 11.40
C TYR A 335 -1.32 6.30 11.30
N VAL A 336 -1.98 5.82 12.36
CA VAL A 336 -2.98 4.77 12.33
C VAL A 336 -4.34 5.45 12.44
N LEU A 337 -5.28 5.15 11.53
CA LEU A 337 -6.50 5.91 11.32
C LEU A 337 -7.73 4.99 11.42
N HIS A 338 -8.71 5.36 12.23
CA HIS A 338 -10.00 4.65 12.29
C HIS A 338 -10.85 5.04 11.07
N SER A 339 -10.80 4.23 10.04
CA SER A 339 -11.30 4.59 8.70
C SER A 339 -12.48 3.75 8.23
N MET A 340 -12.65 2.53 8.75
CA MET A 340 -13.59 1.54 8.21
C MET A 340 -14.53 1.02 9.30
N GLU A 341 -15.56 0.30 8.88
CA GLU A 341 -16.51 -0.39 9.74
C GLU A 341 -16.38 -1.91 9.60
N LEU A 342 -16.54 -2.62 10.72
CA LEU A 342 -16.39 -4.07 10.77
C LEU A 342 -17.35 -4.82 9.81
N GLN A 343 -18.58 -4.32 9.63
CA GLN A 343 -19.55 -4.92 8.71
C GLN A 343 -19.05 -4.91 7.26
N ASP A 344 -18.39 -3.83 6.83
CA ASP A 344 -17.81 -3.75 5.49
C ASP A 344 -16.63 -4.70 5.34
N ILE A 345 -15.75 -4.77 6.35
CA ILE A 345 -14.63 -5.70 6.37
C ILE A 345 -15.14 -7.14 6.22
N ASP A 346 -16.17 -7.52 6.97
CA ASP A 346 -16.76 -8.86 6.90
C ASP A 346 -17.39 -9.16 5.54
N SER A 347 -18.13 -8.20 4.99
CA SER A 347 -18.80 -8.37 3.70
C SER A 347 -17.81 -8.52 2.55
N ILE A 348 -16.76 -7.73 2.55
CA ILE A 348 -15.68 -7.77 1.56
C ILE A 348 -14.86 -9.06 1.70
N ALA A 349 -14.48 -9.44 2.94
CA ALA A 349 -13.68 -10.64 3.19
C ALA A 349 -14.36 -11.94 2.71
N LYS A 350 -15.69 -12.02 2.72
CA LYS A 350 -16.45 -13.19 2.26
C LYS A 350 -16.28 -13.47 0.76
N TRP A 351 -15.97 -12.47 -0.03
CA TRP A 351 -15.79 -12.70 -1.47
C TRP A 351 -14.64 -13.67 -1.73
N ARG A 352 -14.92 -14.73 -2.50
CA ARG A 352 -13.95 -15.81 -2.73
C ARG A 352 -12.65 -15.35 -3.37
N LEU A 353 -12.69 -14.28 -4.17
CA LEU A 353 -11.53 -13.72 -4.86
C LEU A 353 -10.90 -12.53 -4.10
N MET A 354 -11.23 -12.37 -2.82
CA MET A 354 -10.57 -11.46 -1.91
C MET A 354 -9.42 -12.18 -1.22
N ALA A 355 -8.19 -11.88 -1.60
CA ALA A 355 -7.01 -12.40 -0.94
C ALA A 355 -6.82 -11.71 0.42
N ILE A 356 -6.24 -12.41 1.37
CA ILE A 356 -5.79 -11.82 2.62
C ILE A 356 -4.36 -11.31 2.40
N ALA A 357 -4.15 -10.04 2.69
CA ALA A 357 -2.85 -9.40 2.61
C ALA A 357 -2.70 -8.39 3.74
N SER A 358 -1.48 -8.09 4.14
CA SER A 358 -1.28 -7.28 5.34
C SER A 358 -1.33 -5.77 5.08
N ASP A 359 -0.96 -5.33 3.88
CA ASP A 359 -0.65 -3.90 3.61
C ASP A 359 0.37 -3.32 4.62
N GLY A 360 1.14 -4.20 5.24
CA GLY A 360 2.13 -3.90 6.26
C GLY A 360 3.56 -4.05 5.76
N SER A 361 4.53 -3.88 6.66
CA SER A 361 5.95 -4.07 6.39
C SER A 361 6.50 -5.25 7.17
N SER A 362 7.61 -5.82 6.70
CA SER A 362 8.43 -6.71 7.51
C SER A 362 9.18 -5.89 8.54
N LEU A 363 8.84 -6.12 9.81
CA LEU A 363 9.34 -5.41 10.98
C LEU A 363 9.90 -6.40 12.00
N ARG A 364 10.55 -5.86 13.03
CA ARG A 364 11.08 -6.64 14.17
C ARG A 364 10.71 -5.96 15.49
N ASP A 365 10.80 -6.70 16.57
CA ASP A 365 10.67 -6.18 17.95
C ASP A 365 11.98 -5.59 18.47
N GLN A 366 13.10 -5.78 17.75
CA GLN A 366 14.44 -5.32 18.09
C GLN A 366 15.17 -4.77 16.85
N GLY A 367 16.17 -3.94 17.08
CA GLY A 367 17.05 -3.41 16.03
C GLY A 367 16.42 -2.27 15.23
N PRO A 368 16.95 -1.94 14.06
CA PRO A 368 16.55 -0.76 13.29
C PRO A 368 15.08 -0.75 12.88
N LEU A 369 14.48 -1.94 12.66
CA LEU A 369 13.10 -2.09 12.21
C LEU A 369 12.08 -2.15 13.37
N SER A 370 12.48 -1.78 14.61
CA SER A 370 11.61 -1.81 15.81
C SER A 370 11.02 -0.45 16.19
N SER A 371 11.22 0.60 15.36
CA SER A 371 10.81 1.97 15.68
C SER A 371 9.31 2.19 15.53
N GLY A 372 8.75 3.09 16.36
CA GLY A 372 7.37 3.55 16.25
C GLY A 372 6.35 2.65 16.96
N LYS A 373 5.09 2.99 16.71
CA LYS A 373 3.88 2.21 17.08
C LYS A 373 3.12 1.84 15.80
N PRO A 374 3.72 0.99 14.93
CA PRO A 374 3.14 0.69 13.63
C PRO A 374 1.82 -0.04 13.77
N HIS A 375 0.99 0.05 12.73
CA HIS A 375 -0.28 -0.65 12.67
C HIS A 375 -0.09 -2.16 12.92
N PRO A 376 -0.94 -2.83 13.72
CA PRO A 376 -0.83 -4.26 14.04
C PRO A 376 -0.91 -5.18 12.82
N ARG A 377 -1.38 -4.69 11.66
CA ARG A 377 -1.40 -5.46 10.40
C ARG A 377 -0.02 -6.00 9.99
N SER A 378 1.07 -5.33 10.39
CA SER A 378 2.43 -5.83 10.14
C SER A 378 2.77 -7.10 10.94
N TYR A 379 2.09 -7.34 12.06
CA TYR A 379 2.43 -8.38 13.03
C TYR A 379 1.40 -9.51 13.16
N ALA A 380 0.12 -9.28 12.82
CA ALA A 380 -0.93 -10.21 13.20
C ALA A 380 -2.01 -10.45 12.13
N THR A 381 -1.90 -9.94 10.91
CA THR A 381 -2.94 -10.09 9.87
C THR A 381 -3.40 -11.53 9.69
N ASN A 382 -2.49 -12.45 9.47
CA ASN A 382 -2.85 -13.85 9.21
C ASN A 382 -3.38 -14.57 10.47
N SER A 383 -2.85 -14.26 11.64
CA SER A 383 -3.31 -14.81 12.91
C SER A 383 -4.72 -14.33 13.25
N VAL A 384 -5.00 -13.03 13.05
CA VAL A 384 -6.35 -12.44 13.25
C VAL A 384 -7.38 -13.07 12.32
N ILE A 385 -7.03 -13.39 11.08
CA ILE A 385 -7.93 -14.10 10.16
C ILE A 385 -8.31 -15.46 10.73
N ILE A 386 -7.37 -16.24 11.22
CA ILE A 386 -7.66 -17.56 11.79
C ILE A 386 -8.49 -17.43 13.08
N GLU A 387 -8.02 -16.61 14.02
CA GLU A 387 -8.65 -16.46 15.31
C GLU A 387 -10.04 -15.81 15.22
N GLN A 388 -10.12 -14.63 14.62
CA GLN A 388 -11.36 -13.84 14.65
C GLN A 388 -12.32 -14.21 13.54
N PHE A 389 -11.85 -14.40 12.30
CA PHE A 389 -12.75 -14.60 11.17
C PHE A 389 -13.20 -16.06 11.04
N VAL A 390 -12.35 -17.03 11.36
CA VAL A 390 -12.68 -18.45 11.32
C VAL A 390 -13.25 -18.90 12.66
N GLU A 391 -12.48 -18.83 13.75
CA GLU A 391 -12.83 -19.47 15.02
C GLU A 391 -13.92 -18.72 15.79
N GLN A 392 -13.81 -17.39 15.93
CA GLN A 392 -14.73 -16.61 16.74
C GLN A 392 -16.02 -16.25 16.00
N ARG A 393 -15.92 -15.83 14.74
CA ARG A 393 -17.07 -15.30 13.97
C ARG A 393 -17.62 -16.26 12.92
N GLY A 394 -16.86 -17.30 12.53
CA GLY A 394 -17.30 -18.29 11.55
C GLY A 394 -17.66 -17.69 10.19
N LEU A 395 -16.95 -16.64 9.75
CA LEU A 395 -17.22 -15.94 8.48
C LEU A 395 -16.96 -16.82 7.26
N PHE A 396 -15.97 -17.69 7.37
CA PHE A 396 -15.62 -18.72 6.39
C PHE A 396 -14.86 -19.86 7.08
N THR A 397 -14.71 -20.98 6.38
CA THR A 397 -14.02 -22.15 6.93
C THR A 397 -12.51 -21.94 6.98
N LEU A 398 -11.79 -22.77 7.75
CA LEU A 398 -10.33 -22.74 7.79
C LEU A 398 -9.73 -22.98 6.40
N GLU A 399 -10.29 -23.89 5.60
CA GLU A 399 -9.84 -24.18 4.24
C GLU A 399 -10.01 -22.97 3.31
N GLU A 400 -11.09 -22.20 3.45
CA GLU A 400 -11.30 -20.96 2.71
C GLU A 400 -10.31 -19.89 3.13
N ALA A 401 -10.03 -19.74 4.43
CA ALA A 401 -9.00 -18.85 4.94
C ALA A 401 -7.62 -19.20 4.36
N ILE A 402 -7.25 -20.47 4.43
CA ILE A 402 -5.97 -20.96 3.87
C ILE A 402 -5.90 -20.72 2.36
N TYR A 403 -6.99 -20.97 1.61
CA TYR A 403 -7.06 -20.66 0.18
C TYR A 403 -6.78 -19.18 -0.09
N LYS A 404 -7.38 -18.26 0.68
CA LYS A 404 -7.23 -16.80 0.55
C LYS A 404 -5.81 -16.31 0.89
N MET A 405 -5.08 -17.04 1.74
CA MET A 405 -3.71 -16.74 2.15
C MET A 405 -2.64 -17.52 1.34
N THR A 406 -3.02 -18.43 0.45
CA THR A 406 -2.05 -19.31 -0.23
C THR A 406 -2.31 -19.46 -1.73
N ALA A 407 -3.29 -20.31 -2.12
CA ALA A 407 -3.52 -20.64 -3.53
C ALA A 407 -4.07 -19.47 -4.34
N LEU A 408 -4.90 -18.61 -3.75
CA LEU A 408 -5.41 -17.41 -4.42
C LEU A 408 -4.27 -16.44 -4.75
N PRO A 409 -3.48 -15.92 -3.78
CA PRO A 409 -2.37 -15.03 -4.11
C PRO A 409 -1.33 -15.69 -5.03
N ALA A 410 -1.02 -16.98 -4.87
CA ALA A 410 -0.12 -17.69 -5.79
C ALA A 410 -0.63 -17.65 -7.24
N SER A 411 -1.94 -17.84 -7.43
CA SER A 411 -2.56 -17.79 -8.77
C SER A 411 -2.53 -16.39 -9.38
N ARG A 412 -2.73 -15.35 -8.55
CA ARG A 412 -2.66 -13.96 -8.99
C ARG A 412 -1.26 -13.58 -9.47
N LEU A 413 -0.23 -14.09 -8.81
CA LEU A 413 1.18 -13.83 -9.09
C LEU A 413 1.81 -14.80 -10.10
N ASN A 414 1.04 -15.74 -10.69
CA ASN A 414 1.55 -16.83 -11.56
C ASN A 414 2.63 -17.70 -10.90
N LEU A 415 2.58 -17.89 -9.58
CA LEU A 415 3.50 -18.75 -8.83
C LEU A 415 3.08 -20.22 -8.96
N SER A 416 3.32 -20.83 -10.11
CA SER A 416 2.82 -22.17 -10.48
C SER A 416 3.26 -23.30 -9.52
N ARG A 417 4.35 -23.10 -8.76
CA ARG A 417 4.93 -24.11 -7.85
C ARG A 417 4.72 -23.80 -6.36
N ARG A 418 3.84 -22.82 -6.02
CA ARG A 418 3.54 -22.42 -4.63
C ARG A 418 2.04 -22.39 -4.35
N GLY A 419 1.67 -22.22 -3.07
CA GLY A 419 0.30 -22.08 -2.61
C GLY A 419 -0.51 -23.37 -2.52
N ARG A 420 0.13 -24.53 -2.74
CA ARG A 420 -0.51 -25.86 -2.61
C ARG A 420 0.48 -26.89 -2.10
N ILE A 421 -0.01 -27.88 -1.36
CA ILE A 421 0.75 -29.06 -1.00
C ILE A 421 0.44 -30.15 -2.03
N ALA A 422 1.41 -30.43 -2.91
CA ALA A 422 1.28 -31.48 -3.93
C ALA A 422 2.70 -31.92 -4.37
N PRO A 423 2.87 -33.12 -4.94
CA PRO A 423 4.14 -33.55 -5.52
C PRO A 423 4.66 -32.56 -6.57
N GLY A 424 5.95 -32.22 -6.51
CA GLY A 424 6.61 -31.28 -7.41
C GLY A 424 6.44 -29.80 -7.06
N GLN A 425 5.67 -29.46 -6.02
CA GLN A 425 5.59 -28.11 -5.50
C GLN A 425 6.79 -27.76 -4.60
N ILE A 426 7.02 -26.46 -4.39
CA ILE A 426 8.03 -25.99 -3.43
C ILE A 426 7.50 -26.24 -2.01
N ALA A 427 8.31 -26.85 -1.16
CA ALA A 427 7.94 -27.28 0.18
C ALA A 427 7.95 -26.12 1.21
N GLY A 428 7.19 -25.05 0.94
CA GLY A 428 6.80 -24.05 1.96
C GLY A 428 5.61 -24.63 2.73
N VAL A 429 5.83 -25.14 3.94
CA VAL A 429 4.83 -25.87 4.73
C VAL A 429 4.80 -25.32 6.15
N LEU A 430 3.59 -25.11 6.69
CA LEU A 430 3.30 -24.75 8.08
C LEU A 430 2.63 -25.93 8.80
N VAL A 431 2.85 -26.00 10.13
CA VAL A 431 2.26 -27.04 11.00
C VAL A 431 1.70 -26.41 12.27
#